data_fad6cdf01566c71319153361d5af8f6c
#
_entry.id   fad6cdf01566c71319153361d5af8f6c
#
_cell.length_a   1.000
_cell.length_b   1.000
_cell.length_c   1.000
_cell.angle_alpha   90.00
_cell.angle_beta   90.00
_cell.angle_gamma   90.00
#
_symmetry.space_group_name_H-M   'P 1'
#
loop_
_entity.id
_entity.type
_entity.pdbx_description
1 polymer ?
#
loop_
_entity_poly.entity_id
_entity_poly.type
_entity_poly.pdbx_seq_one_letter_code
_entity_poly.pdbx_strand_id
1 'polypeptide(L)'
;ATHFYNAMPVVYKEHEFKVPGTVESVYALQDMTVETIADGIHVPPVMLHVVYQIKGVEKMALITDSLAYAACNGEVTCEPRVILEDGVCKLADHSALAGSIATMDTLIRTSILKAEIPMIDVFRMASETPAKIMGVFDRKGSIEEGKDADIIMFDKDINLTYVMQMGHEKTNCL
;
A
#
# COMPACT_ATOMS: atom_id res chain seq x y z
N ALA A 1 -10.26 5.00 -5.20
CA ALA A 1 -10.72 3.68 -4.73
C ALA A 1 -9.72 3.16 -3.69
N THR A 2 -10.12 3.16 -2.41
CA THR A 2 -9.26 2.73 -1.30
C THR A 2 -9.16 1.21 -1.21
N HIS A 3 -8.06 0.67 -0.65
CA HIS A 3 -7.73 -0.76 -0.52
C HIS A 3 -8.15 -1.60 -1.73
N PHE A 4 -7.79 -1.11 -2.92
CA PHE A 4 -8.23 -1.64 -4.22
C PHE A 4 -8.08 -3.17 -4.30
N TYR A 5 -9.07 -3.84 -4.82
CA TYR A 5 -9.37 -5.27 -4.81
C TYR A 5 -9.99 -5.80 -3.49
N ASN A 6 -9.65 -5.24 -2.34
CA ASN A 6 -10.13 -5.76 -1.06
C ASN A 6 -11.57 -5.31 -0.80
N ALA A 7 -12.43 -6.23 -0.40
CA ALA A 7 -13.86 -6.04 -0.24
C ALA A 7 -14.59 -5.48 -1.49
N MET A 8 -14.02 -5.72 -2.68
CA MET A 8 -14.58 -5.27 -3.97
C MET A 8 -14.95 -6.48 -4.83
N PRO A 9 -16.16 -6.51 -5.39
CA PRO A 9 -16.51 -7.53 -6.36
C PRO A 9 -15.69 -7.37 -7.65
N VAL A 10 -15.21 -8.49 -8.16
CA VAL A 10 -14.65 -8.64 -9.50
C VAL A 10 -15.73 -9.11 -10.47
N VAL A 11 -15.41 -9.24 -11.75
CA VAL A 11 -16.35 -9.76 -12.74
C VAL A 11 -17.02 -11.04 -12.26
N TYR A 12 -18.34 -11.09 -12.31
CA TYR A 12 -19.14 -12.21 -11.88
C TYR A 12 -20.14 -12.64 -12.97
N LYS A 13 -20.87 -13.70 -12.73
CA LYS A 13 -21.95 -14.14 -13.62
C LYS A 13 -23.30 -13.82 -12.98
N GLU A 14 -24.17 -13.19 -13.75
CA GLU A 14 -25.58 -13.07 -13.45
C GLU A 14 -26.31 -13.88 -14.53
N HIS A 15 -26.87 -15.02 -14.12
CA HIS A 15 -27.32 -16.08 -15.03
C HIS A 15 -26.13 -16.55 -15.90
N GLU A 16 -26.26 -16.51 -17.23
CA GLU A 16 -25.19 -16.87 -18.18
C GLU A 16 -24.28 -15.69 -18.59
N PHE A 17 -24.65 -14.45 -18.25
CA PHE A 17 -23.93 -13.25 -18.67
C PHE A 17 -22.82 -12.87 -17.68
N LYS A 18 -21.71 -12.33 -18.21
CA LYS A 18 -20.67 -11.72 -17.40
C LYS A 18 -21.05 -10.27 -17.10
N VAL A 19 -20.98 -9.91 -15.82
CA VAL A 19 -21.24 -8.57 -15.31
C VAL A 19 -19.95 -8.04 -14.68
N PRO A 20 -19.48 -6.82 -15.03
CA PRO A 20 -18.30 -6.24 -14.41
C PRO A 20 -18.59 -5.92 -12.94
N GLY A 21 -17.59 -6.14 -12.11
CA GLY A 21 -17.60 -5.71 -10.72
C GLY A 21 -17.04 -4.30 -10.53
N THR A 22 -16.81 -3.94 -9.27
CA THR A 22 -16.17 -2.67 -8.90
C THR A 22 -14.77 -2.55 -9.48
N VAL A 23 -14.00 -3.63 -9.47
CA VAL A 23 -12.61 -3.62 -9.94
C VAL A 23 -12.52 -3.25 -11.42
N GLU A 24 -13.31 -3.89 -12.27
CA GLU A 24 -13.34 -3.59 -13.71
C GLU A 24 -13.86 -2.18 -13.98
N SER A 25 -14.84 -1.74 -13.20
CA SER A 25 -15.39 -0.38 -13.31
C SER A 25 -14.33 0.68 -12.97
N VAL A 26 -13.54 0.46 -11.93
CA VAL A 26 -12.43 1.36 -11.56
C VAL A 26 -11.35 1.37 -12.64
N TYR A 27 -11.05 0.24 -13.27
CA TYR A 27 -10.10 0.21 -14.40
C TYR A 27 -10.61 0.99 -15.62
N ALA A 28 -11.91 0.94 -15.89
CA ALA A 28 -12.52 1.70 -16.99
C ALA A 28 -12.49 3.22 -16.76
N LEU A 29 -12.50 3.66 -15.51
CA LEU A 29 -12.45 5.07 -15.11
C LEU A 29 -11.00 5.55 -15.04
N GLN A 30 -10.46 6.05 -16.15
CA GLN A 30 -9.04 6.43 -16.28
C GLN A 30 -8.59 7.50 -15.27
N ASP A 31 -9.46 8.42 -14.90
CA ASP A 31 -9.13 9.50 -13.96
C ASP A 31 -9.18 9.07 -12.49
N MET A 32 -9.78 7.93 -12.19
CA MET A 32 -9.85 7.41 -10.82
C MET A 32 -8.51 6.89 -10.37
N THR A 33 -8.04 7.40 -9.22
CA THR A 33 -6.86 6.88 -8.52
C THR A 33 -7.23 5.64 -7.69
N VAL A 34 -6.24 4.78 -7.46
CA VAL A 34 -6.36 3.60 -6.62
C VAL A 34 -5.33 3.63 -5.49
N GLU A 35 -5.73 3.17 -4.33
CA GLU A 35 -4.86 2.95 -3.18
C GLU A 35 -4.72 1.44 -2.98
N THR A 36 -3.49 0.93 -2.99
CA THR A 36 -3.24 -0.50 -3.05
C THR A 36 -2.40 -0.96 -1.87
N ILE A 37 -2.86 -2.00 -1.17
CA ILE A 37 -2.11 -2.66 -0.09
C ILE A 37 -1.10 -3.61 -0.74
N ALA A 38 0.14 -3.15 -0.88
CA ALA A 38 1.17 -3.84 -1.65
C ALA A 38 2.03 -4.80 -0.82
N ASP A 39 1.47 -5.45 0.18
CA ASP A 39 2.15 -6.43 1.04
C ASP A 39 2.37 -7.80 0.36
N GLY A 40 1.76 -8.02 -0.79
CA GLY A 40 1.82 -9.28 -1.54
C GLY A 40 0.86 -10.36 -1.02
N ILE A 41 0.02 -10.02 -0.03
CA ILE A 41 -0.98 -10.89 0.59
C ILE A 41 -2.38 -10.38 0.23
N HIS A 42 -2.69 -9.12 0.56
CA HIS A 42 -3.95 -8.47 0.20
C HIS A 42 -4.11 -8.34 -1.31
N VAL A 43 -3.02 -8.01 -1.99
CA VAL A 43 -2.95 -8.00 -3.44
C VAL A 43 -1.70 -8.78 -3.86
N PRO A 44 -1.86 -9.95 -4.51
CA PRO A 44 -0.73 -10.76 -4.98
C PRO A 44 0.22 -9.97 -5.91
N PRO A 45 1.53 -10.25 -5.93
CA PRO A 45 2.50 -9.49 -6.72
C PRO A 45 2.16 -9.35 -8.20
N VAL A 46 1.66 -10.43 -8.83
CA VAL A 46 1.22 -10.37 -10.23
C VAL A 46 0.08 -9.38 -10.43
N MET A 47 -0.83 -9.28 -9.46
CA MET A 47 -1.94 -8.33 -9.53
C MET A 47 -1.46 -6.89 -9.29
N LEU A 48 -0.49 -6.68 -8.39
CA LEU A 48 0.16 -5.37 -8.21
C LEU A 48 0.76 -4.87 -9.52
N HIS A 49 1.45 -5.76 -10.25
CA HIS A 49 2.00 -5.44 -11.56
C HIS A 49 0.91 -5.06 -12.58
N VAL A 50 -0.19 -5.80 -12.61
CA VAL A 50 -1.35 -5.49 -13.49
C VAL A 50 -1.96 -4.13 -13.14
N VAL A 51 -2.16 -3.83 -11.85
CA VAL A 51 -2.66 -2.50 -11.42
C VAL A 51 -1.73 -1.40 -11.89
N TYR A 52 -0.41 -1.57 -11.67
CA TYR A 52 0.59 -0.61 -12.12
C TYR A 52 0.56 -0.41 -13.64
N GLN A 53 0.47 -1.48 -14.45
CA GLN A 53 0.42 -1.37 -15.90
C GLN A 53 -0.83 -0.63 -16.42
N ILE A 54 -1.97 -0.82 -15.76
CA ILE A 54 -3.24 -0.21 -16.20
C ILE A 54 -3.38 1.23 -15.69
N LYS A 55 -3.06 1.49 -14.42
CA LYS A 55 -3.25 2.79 -13.78
C LYS A 55 -2.04 3.71 -13.90
N GLY A 56 -0.85 3.15 -13.99
CA GLY A 56 0.40 3.90 -14.01
C GLY A 56 0.71 4.56 -12.67
N VAL A 57 1.93 5.09 -12.59
CA VAL A 57 2.49 5.68 -11.36
C VAL A 57 1.67 6.87 -10.83
N GLU A 58 1.05 7.64 -11.72
CA GLU A 58 0.29 8.85 -11.35
C GLU A 58 -1.07 8.56 -10.72
N LYS A 59 -1.59 7.33 -10.87
CA LYS A 59 -2.93 6.94 -10.44
C LYS A 59 -2.94 5.79 -9.44
N MET A 60 -1.76 5.27 -9.05
CA MET A 60 -1.62 4.21 -8.07
C MET A 60 -0.82 4.73 -6.86
N ALA A 61 -1.43 4.76 -5.68
CA ALA A 61 -0.76 5.03 -4.42
C ALA A 61 -0.60 3.74 -3.62
N LEU A 62 0.54 3.59 -2.94
CA LEU A 62 0.75 2.51 -1.97
C LEU A 62 0.22 2.95 -0.61
N ILE A 63 -0.56 2.09 0.02
CA ILE A 63 -1.06 2.28 1.38
C ILE A 63 -0.82 1.01 2.20
N THR A 64 -0.60 1.15 3.48
CA THR A 64 -0.43 0.01 4.38
C THR A 64 -1.77 -0.56 4.84
N ASP A 65 -2.77 0.27 5.01
CA ASP A 65 -4.04 -0.10 5.68
C ASP A 65 -3.77 -0.83 7.01
N SER A 66 -2.70 -0.41 7.70
CA SER A 66 -2.20 -1.09 8.90
C SER A 66 -3.07 -0.82 10.09
N LEU A 67 -3.40 -1.90 10.80
CA LEU A 67 -4.01 -1.84 12.13
C LEU A 67 -2.96 -1.43 13.18
N ALA A 68 -3.44 -1.08 14.37
CA ALA A 68 -2.61 -0.71 15.51
C ALA A 68 -1.65 -1.83 15.97
N TYR A 69 -1.80 -3.02 15.45
CA TYR A 69 -0.95 -4.19 15.72
C TYR A 69 0.32 -4.23 14.84
N ALA A 70 0.42 -3.37 13.84
CA ALA A 70 1.62 -3.29 13.00
C ALA A 70 2.84 -2.91 13.84
N ALA A 71 3.98 -3.56 13.57
CA ALA A 71 5.25 -3.36 14.28
C ALA A 71 5.18 -3.63 15.80
N CYS A 72 4.16 -4.30 16.31
CA CYS A 72 4.12 -4.75 17.68
C CYS A 72 4.96 -6.03 17.85
N ASN A 73 6.05 -5.92 18.60
CA ASN A 73 6.91 -7.06 18.97
C ASN A 73 6.38 -7.68 20.27
N GLY A 74 5.46 -8.63 20.19
CA GLY A 74 5.01 -9.34 21.37
C GLY A 74 3.51 -9.54 21.50
N GLU A 75 3.01 -9.64 22.73
CA GLU A 75 1.61 -9.90 23.02
C GLU A 75 0.73 -8.73 22.59
N VAL A 76 -0.01 -8.93 21.51
CA VAL A 76 -1.00 -7.98 21.03
C VAL A 76 -2.38 -8.51 21.42
N THR A 77 -3.10 -7.77 22.26
CA THR A 77 -4.50 -8.04 22.49
C THR A 77 -5.30 -7.46 21.33
N CYS A 78 -5.63 -8.29 20.37
CA CYS A 78 -6.48 -7.89 19.26
C CYS A 78 -7.90 -7.58 19.72
N GLU A 79 -8.59 -6.73 18.98
CA GLU A 79 -10.04 -6.60 19.11
C GLU A 79 -10.68 -8.01 18.99
N PRO A 80 -11.73 -8.34 19.75
CA PRO A 80 -12.31 -9.70 19.76
C PRO A 80 -12.72 -10.25 18.41
N ARG A 81 -12.93 -9.37 17.41
CA ARG A 81 -13.30 -9.75 16.03
C ARG A 81 -12.12 -9.98 15.11
N VAL A 82 -10.89 -9.69 15.56
CA VAL A 82 -9.67 -9.78 14.75
C VAL A 82 -8.68 -10.71 15.44
N ILE A 83 -8.12 -11.63 14.67
CA ILE A 83 -7.04 -12.52 15.11
C ILE A 83 -5.79 -12.27 14.27
N LEU A 84 -4.63 -12.40 14.89
CA LEU A 84 -3.33 -12.39 14.21
C LEU A 84 -2.88 -13.84 14.01
N GLU A 85 -2.88 -14.30 12.78
CA GLU A 85 -2.53 -15.67 12.41
C GLU A 85 -1.84 -15.68 11.04
N ASP A 86 -0.86 -16.57 10.88
CA ASP A 86 -0.06 -16.68 9.63
C ASP A 86 0.62 -15.36 9.21
N GLY A 87 0.92 -14.46 10.16
CA GLY A 87 1.54 -13.17 9.89
C GLY A 87 0.60 -12.12 9.28
N VAL A 88 -0.72 -12.33 9.36
CA VAL A 88 -1.75 -11.40 8.88
C VAL A 88 -2.88 -11.26 9.88
N CYS A 89 -3.60 -10.15 9.81
CA CYS A 89 -4.85 -10.00 10.54
C CYS A 89 -6.00 -10.60 9.74
N LYS A 90 -6.82 -11.40 10.41
CA LYS A 90 -8.03 -12.04 9.86
C LYS A 90 -9.23 -11.68 10.73
N LEU A 91 -10.43 -11.72 10.16
CA LEU A 91 -11.63 -11.77 10.97
C LEU A 91 -11.67 -13.09 11.75
N ALA A 92 -12.15 -13.05 12.98
CA ALA A 92 -12.17 -14.23 13.88
C ALA A 92 -13.01 -15.40 13.33
N ASP A 93 -13.94 -15.12 12.43
CA ASP A 93 -14.74 -16.12 11.71
C ASP A 93 -14.07 -16.64 10.43
N HIS A 94 -12.83 -16.21 10.15
CA HIS A 94 -12.05 -16.54 8.95
C HIS A 94 -12.73 -16.19 7.60
N SER A 95 -13.70 -15.28 7.60
CA SER A 95 -14.42 -14.88 6.38
C SER A 95 -13.62 -13.94 5.48
N ALA A 96 -12.66 -13.19 6.05
CA ALA A 96 -11.83 -12.23 5.30
C ALA A 96 -10.54 -11.87 6.05
N LEU A 97 -9.60 -11.23 5.36
CA LEU A 97 -8.53 -10.46 5.97
C LEU A 97 -9.12 -9.21 6.63
N ALA A 98 -8.47 -8.69 7.67
CA ALA A 98 -8.94 -7.58 8.49
C ALA A 98 -7.88 -6.50 8.63
N GLY A 99 -7.68 -5.71 7.59
CA GLY A 99 -6.58 -4.76 7.50
C GLY A 99 -5.19 -5.43 7.52
N SER A 100 -4.14 -4.66 7.37
CA SER A 100 -2.79 -5.21 7.34
C SER A 100 -2.02 -4.98 8.65
N ILE A 101 -0.86 -5.62 8.75
CA ILE A 101 0.19 -5.29 9.72
C ILE A 101 1.49 -4.89 9.02
N ALA A 102 1.41 -4.69 7.71
CA ALA A 102 2.57 -4.36 6.90
C ALA A 102 3.05 -2.94 7.15
N THR A 103 4.35 -2.75 7.08
CA THR A 103 5.01 -1.45 7.11
C THR A 103 5.30 -0.99 5.68
N MET A 104 5.49 0.32 5.45
CA MET A 104 5.69 0.87 4.11
C MET A 104 6.96 0.31 3.43
N ASP A 105 8.03 0.03 4.17
CA ASP A 105 9.25 -0.61 3.62
C ASP A 105 8.97 -2.02 3.08
N THR A 106 8.08 -2.78 3.74
CA THR A 106 7.62 -4.08 3.26
C THR A 106 6.85 -3.95 1.94
N LEU A 107 5.98 -2.94 1.82
CA LEU A 107 5.24 -2.67 0.59
C LEU A 107 6.18 -2.31 -0.56
N ILE A 108 7.13 -1.42 -0.30
CA ILE A 108 8.14 -0.99 -1.27
C ILE A 108 8.96 -2.19 -1.73
N ARG A 109 9.47 -2.99 -0.78
CA ARG A 109 10.27 -4.19 -1.07
C ARG A 109 9.49 -5.21 -1.90
N THR A 110 8.23 -5.47 -1.55
CA THR A 110 7.35 -6.37 -2.30
C THR A 110 7.08 -5.86 -3.71
N SER A 111 6.79 -4.57 -3.86
CA SER A 111 6.54 -3.97 -5.16
C SER A 111 7.74 -4.05 -6.10
N ILE A 112 8.96 -3.81 -5.58
CA ILE A 112 10.18 -3.87 -6.37
C ILE A 112 10.60 -5.31 -6.66
N LEU A 113 10.73 -6.14 -5.62
CA LEU A 113 11.38 -7.44 -5.73
C LEU A 113 10.45 -8.57 -6.19
N LYS A 114 9.14 -8.46 -5.92
CA LYS A 114 8.16 -9.52 -6.24
C LYS A 114 7.21 -9.12 -7.35
N ALA A 115 6.78 -7.85 -7.39
CA ALA A 115 5.92 -7.34 -8.46
C ALA A 115 6.70 -6.76 -9.64
N GLU A 116 8.03 -6.69 -9.55
CA GLU A 116 8.93 -6.23 -10.62
C GLU A 116 8.57 -4.83 -11.15
N ILE A 117 8.08 -3.95 -10.28
CA ILE A 117 7.78 -2.57 -10.62
C ILE A 117 9.08 -1.76 -10.50
N PRO A 118 9.40 -0.86 -11.45
CA PRO A 118 10.60 -0.04 -11.40
C PRO A 118 10.71 0.73 -10.08
N MET A 119 11.87 0.68 -9.43
CA MET A 119 12.12 1.29 -8.12
C MET A 119 11.70 2.76 -8.06
N ILE A 120 12.02 3.54 -9.08
CA ILE A 120 11.69 4.97 -9.12
C ILE A 120 10.17 5.20 -9.06
N ASP A 121 9.39 4.35 -9.75
CA ASP A 121 7.94 4.45 -9.76
C ASP A 121 7.33 3.98 -8.45
N VAL A 122 7.93 2.96 -7.81
CA VAL A 122 7.49 2.52 -6.47
C VAL A 122 7.66 3.63 -5.44
N PHE A 123 8.79 4.36 -5.45
CA PHE A 123 8.98 5.49 -4.54
C PHE A 123 8.03 6.65 -4.85
N ARG A 124 7.72 6.90 -6.12
CA ARG A 124 6.71 7.89 -6.48
C ARG A 124 5.32 7.49 -5.99
N MET A 125 4.93 6.22 -6.14
CA MET A 125 3.67 5.69 -5.63
C MET A 125 3.58 5.69 -4.09
N ALA A 126 4.71 5.67 -3.40
CA ALA A 126 4.78 5.71 -1.94
C ALA A 126 4.88 7.15 -1.37
N SER A 127 5.19 8.16 -2.19
CA SER A 127 5.44 9.54 -1.71
C SER A 127 4.74 10.60 -2.55
N GLU A 128 5.13 10.78 -3.79
CA GLU A 128 4.63 11.83 -4.68
C GLU A 128 3.13 11.68 -4.98
N THR A 129 2.73 10.49 -5.40
CA THR A 129 1.33 10.22 -5.78
C THR A 129 0.37 10.38 -4.62
N PRO A 130 0.61 9.80 -3.42
CA PRO A 130 -0.27 10.06 -2.29
C PRO A 130 -0.24 11.53 -1.84
N ALA A 131 0.88 12.23 -1.93
CA ALA A 131 0.93 13.66 -1.60
C ALA A 131 0.07 14.50 -2.57
N LYS A 132 0.03 14.16 -3.86
CA LYS A 132 -0.85 14.78 -4.85
C LYS A 132 -2.32 14.47 -4.58
N ILE A 133 -2.66 13.21 -4.27
CA ILE A 133 -4.03 12.80 -3.91
C ILE A 133 -4.54 13.56 -2.70
N MET A 134 -3.69 13.73 -1.68
CA MET A 134 -4.01 14.45 -0.45
C MET A 134 -3.97 15.98 -0.58
N GLY A 135 -3.53 16.51 -1.73
CA GLY A 135 -3.41 17.96 -1.95
C GLY A 135 -2.32 18.62 -1.10
N VAL A 136 -1.25 17.90 -0.73
CA VAL A 136 -0.15 18.39 0.09
C VAL A 136 1.21 18.33 -0.63
N PHE A 137 1.20 18.17 -1.95
CA PHE A 137 2.43 18.04 -2.74
C PHE A 137 3.28 19.31 -2.75
N ASP A 138 2.69 20.45 -2.44
CA ASP A 138 3.39 21.73 -2.25
C ASP A 138 4.41 21.69 -1.10
N ARG A 139 4.23 20.79 -0.13
CA ARG A 139 5.12 20.68 1.03
C ARG A 139 5.64 19.26 1.33
N LYS A 140 5.13 18.20 0.69
CA LYS A 140 5.55 16.81 0.91
C LYS A 140 5.66 16.05 -0.42
N GLY A 141 6.28 14.86 -0.39
CA GLY A 141 6.28 13.91 -1.50
C GLY A 141 7.44 14.04 -2.49
N SER A 142 8.32 15.03 -2.31
CA SER A 142 9.58 15.16 -3.06
C SER A 142 10.63 15.88 -2.21
N ILE A 143 11.91 15.71 -2.57
CA ILE A 143 13.04 16.42 -1.93
C ILE A 143 13.29 17.69 -2.73
N GLU A 144 12.74 18.79 -2.27
CA GLU A 144 12.85 20.12 -2.88
C GLU A 144 13.00 21.17 -1.80
N GLU A 145 13.65 22.29 -2.14
CA GLU A 145 13.79 23.42 -1.21
C GLU A 145 12.42 23.99 -0.85
N GLY A 146 12.22 24.21 0.46
CA GLY A 146 10.95 24.72 1.00
C GLY A 146 9.93 23.65 1.41
N LYS A 147 10.19 22.38 1.09
CA LYS A 147 9.34 21.27 1.56
C LYS A 147 9.78 20.74 2.93
N ASP A 148 8.86 20.03 3.58
CA ASP A 148 9.15 19.33 4.83
C ASP A 148 10.29 18.32 4.63
N ALA A 149 11.27 18.33 5.51
CA ALA A 149 12.38 17.38 5.44
C ALA A 149 11.97 16.03 6.04
N ASP A 150 11.15 15.30 5.29
CA ASP A 150 10.79 13.91 5.55
C ASP A 150 11.65 13.03 4.62
N ILE A 151 12.72 12.46 5.17
CA ILE A 151 13.76 11.79 4.38
C ILE A 151 14.05 10.43 4.97
N ILE A 152 14.13 9.42 4.11
CA ILE A 152 14.63 8.09 4.46
C ILE A 152 15.89 7.78 3.64
N MET A 153 16.82 7.02 4.24
CA MET A 153 17.89 6.34 3.51
C MET A 153 17.74 4.83 3.71
N PHE A 154 18.15 4.08 2.71
CA PHE A 154 18.08 2.63 2.72
C PHE A 154 19.28 2.03 1.98
N ASP A 155 19.60 0.79 2.29
CA ASP A 155 20.65 0.02 1.61
C ASP A 155 20.15 -0.61 0.30
N LYS A 156 21.02 -1.35 -0.39
CA LYS A 156 20.69 -2.04 -1.65
C LYS A 156 19.57 -3.09 -1.53
N ASP A 157 19.31 -3.57 -0.32
CA ASP A 157 18.28 -4.56 0.01
C ASP A 157 17.00 -3.90 0.56
N ILE A 158 16.94 -2.56 0.47
CA ILE A 158 15.81 -1.71 0.91
C ILE A 158 15.58 -1.81 2.43
N ASN A 159 16.64 -2.02 3.20
CA ASN A 159 16.57 -1.87 4.65
C ASN A 159 16.79 -0.40 5.00
N LEU A 160 15.93 0.14 5.85
CA LEU A 160 16.06 1.53 6.31
C LEU A 160 17.32 1.68 7.15
N THR A 161 18.12 2.69 6.84
CA THR A 161 19.35 3.04 7.57
C THR A 161 19.29 4.42 8.21
N TYR A 162 18.34 5.24 7.80
CA TYR A 162 18.13 6.57 8.35
C TYR A 162 16.68 7.03 8.14
N VAL A 163 16.13 7.70 9.14
CA VAL A 163 14.79 8.31 9.08
C VAL A 163 14.85 9.72 9.65
N MET A 164 14.38 10.69 8.88
CA MET A 164 14.15 12.06 9.30
C MET A 164 12.68 12.41 9.08
N GLN A 165 12.07 13.07 10.05
CA GLN A 165 10.70 13.56 9.98
C GLN A 165 10.64 15.02 10.37
N MET A 166 10.14 15.88 9.51
CA MET A 166 10.04 17.34 9.74
C MET A 166 11.39 17.96 10.15
N GLY A 167 12.49 17.51 9.54
CA GLY A 167 13.83 17.97 9.88
C GLY A 167 14.43 17.37 11.16
N HIS A 168 13.71 16.49 11.86
CA HIS A 168 14.19 15.84 13.09
C HIS A 168 14.54 14.38 12.82
N GLU A 169 15.77 14.01 13.16
CA GLU A 169 16.23 12.63 13.07
C GLU A 169 15.45 11.72 14.03
N LYS A 170 15.10 10.52 13.58
CA LYS A 170 14.43 9.47 14.37
C LYS A 170 15.42 8.34 14.63
N THR A 171 16.03 8.35 15.80
CA THR A 171 17.12 7.42 16.16
C THR A 171 16.66 6.02 16.61
N ASN A 172 15.38 5.81 16.87
CA ASN A 172 14.84 4.55 17.42
C ASN A 172 13.81 3.88 16.50
N CYS A 173 13.86 4.14 15.20
CA CYS A 173 12.90 3.61 14.23
C CYS A 173 13.49 2.52 13.33
N LEU A 174 14.72 2.02 13.67
CA LEU A 174 15.46 1.02 12.89
C LEU A 174 15.60 -0.29 13.65
#